data_c8fb3056b4c5ebea8d63623914ffacf3
#
_entry.id   c8fb3056b4c5ebea8d63623914ffacf3
#
_cell.length_a   1.000
_cell.length_b   1.000
_cell.length_c   1.000
_cell.angle_alpha   90.00
_cell.angle_beta   90.00
_cell.angle_gamma   90.00
#
_symmetry.space_group_name_H-M   'P 1'
#
loop_
_entity.id
_entity.type
_entity.pdbx_description
1 polymer ?
#
loop_
_entity_poly.entity_id
_entity_poly.type
_entity_poly.pdbx_seq_one_letter_code
_entity_poly.pdbx_strand_id
1 'polypeptide(L)'
;MSRVLITGSSDGLGLMAARRLIADGHSVTLHARNQDRADDTRAALPRAGGVVIGDLSHLAGITQVAKQANAAGRFDAVIHNAGIGPREPRRVETQDGLAHVFAVNVLAPYLLTALIERPDRLVYLSSGLHRGGNASLDDPQWAGRRWDGAQAYSDSKLFDVALAFAVARRWPAVRSNAVGPGWVPTKMGGPGAQDDLSLGPVTQAWLAVSRDPAAMVSGGYFYHQQPEETNPAARDVAVQDRLLGYCAELTGAELGA
;
A
#
# COMPACT_ATOMS: atom_id res chain seq x y z
N MET A 1 -9.37 -10.80 18.24
CA MET A 1 -10.02 -10.42 16.96
C MET A 1 -9.56 -9.00 16.66
N SER A 2 -9.00 -8.77 15.48
CA SER A 2 -8.55 -7.44 15.02
C SER A 2 -9.44 -6.93 13.91
N ARG A 3 -9.57 -5.61 13.80
CA ARG A 3 -10.25 -4.91 12.71
C ARG A 3 -9.20 -4.44 11.70
N VAL A 4 -9.29 -4.89 10.46
CA VAL A 4 -8.29 -4.63 9.41
C VAL A 4 -8.94 -3.97 8.21
N LEU A 5 -8.38 -2.87 7.72
CA LEU A 5 -8.71 -2.28 6.41
C LEU A 5 -7.67 -2.73 5.39
N ILE A 6 -8.12 -3.15 4.20
CA ILE A 6 -7.21 -3.53 3.10
C ILE A 6 -7.57 -2.75 1.85
N THR A 7 -6.67 -1.92 1.34
CA THR A 7 -6.88 -1.22 0.07
C THR A 7 -6.66 -2.16 -1.12
N GLY A 8 -7.41 -1.95 -2.23
CA GLY A 8 -7.29 -2.79 -3.43
C GLY A 8 -7.65 -4.26 -3.18
N SER A 9 -8.63 -4.52 -2.33
CA SER A 9 -9.02 -5.87 -1.90
C SER A 9 -10.21 -6.46 -2.66
N SER A 10 -10.60 -5.86 -3.76
CA SER A 10 -11.63 -6.41 -4.65
C SER A 10 -11.11 -7.52 -5.58
N ASP A 11 -9.79 -7.76 -5.63
CA ASP A 11 -9.16 -8.76 -6.49
C ASP A 11 -7.74 -9.12 -5.96
N GLY A 12 -7.11 -10.11 -6.58
CA GLY A 12 -5.70 -10.46 -6.39
C GLY A 12 -5.29 -10.68 -4.93
N LEU A 13 -4.10 -10.21 -4.59
CA LEU A 13 -3.49 -10.44 -3.27
C LEU A 13 -4.29 -9.81 -2.12
N GLY A 14 -4.91 -8.65 -2.34
CA GLY A 14 -5.73 -8.00 -1.32
C GLY A 14 -6.97 -8.81 -0.97
N LEU A 15 -7.65 -9.39 -1.97
CA LEU A 15 -8.79 -10.29 -1.76
C LEU A 15 -8.37 -11.58 -1.06
N MET A 16 -7.20 -12.13 -1.43
CA MET A 16 -6.66 -13.35 -0.80
C MET A 16 -6.27 -13.11 0.66
N ALA A 17 -5.63 -11.97 0.96
CA ALA A 17 -5.32 -11.57 2.34
C ALA A 17 -6.59 -11.39 3.17
N ALA A 18 -7.62 -10.76 2.59
CA ALA A 18 -8.92 -10.60 3.25
C ALA A 18 -9.56 -11.95 3.57
N ARG A 19 -9.58 -12.89 2.62
CA ARG A 19 -10.10 -14.25 2.84
C ARG A 19 -9.40 -14.95 4.00
N ARG A 20 -8.07 -14.88 4.03
CA ARG A 20 -7.25 -15.46 5.09
C ARG A 20 -7.61 -14.87 6.45
N LEU A 21 -7.57 -13.53 6.58
CA LEU A 21 -7.87 -12.85 7.83
C LEU A 21 -9.30 -13.12 8.33
N ILE A 22 -10.29 -13.20 7.44
CA ILE A 22 -11.67 -13.54 7.79
C ILE A 22 -11.77 -15.01 8.27
N ALA A 23 -11.04 -15.94 7.62
CA ALA A 23 -10.98 -17.33 8.03
C ALA A 23 -10.34 -17.48 9.44
N ASP A 24 -9.33 -16.64 9.73
CA ASP A 24 -8.65 -16.60 11.03
C ASP A 24 -9.46 -15.84 12.11
N GLY A 25 -10.70 -15.41 11.81
CA GLY A 25 -11.63 -14.80 12.76
C GLY A 25 -11.44 -13.29 12.97
N HIS A 26 -10.76 -12.59 12.06
CA HIS A 26 -10.63 -11.13 12.07
C HIS A 26 -11.77 -10.45 11.32
N SER A 27 -12.11 -9.21 11.69
CA SER A 27 -13.03 -8.35 10.96
C SER A 27 -12.28 -7.57 9.88
N VAL A 28 -12.66 -7.72 8.63
CA VAL A 28 -11.98 -7.08 7.51
C VAL A 28 -12.92 -6.14 6.76
N THR A 29 -12.52 -4.87 6.65
CA THR A 29 -13.14 -3.90 5.74
C THR A 29 -12.38 -3.90 4.43
N LEU A 30 -13.10 -4.10 3.34
CA LEU A 30 -12.56 -4.17 1.99
C LEU A 30 -12.57 -2.80 1.32
N HIS A 31 -11.84 -2.64 0.24
CA HIS A 31 -11.87 -1.45 -0.60
C HIS A 31 -12.08 -1.81 -2.07
N ALA A 32 -13.00 -1.10 -2.70
CA ALA A 32 -13.27 -1.16 -4.14
C ALA A 32 -13.23 0.24 -4.76
N ARG A 33 -12.80 0.35 -6.02
CA ARG A 33 -12.68 1.65 -6.70
C ARG A 33 -14.01 2.27 -7.11
N ASN A 34 -15.06 1.46 -7.27
CA ASN A 34 -16.41 1.90 -7.66
C ASN A 34 -17.48 0.95 -7.11
N GLN A 35 -18.76 1.30 -7.30
CA GLN A 35 -19.89 0.55 -6.77
C GLN A 35 -19.98 -0.86 -7.34
N ASP A 36 -19.82 -1.04 -8.66
CA ASP A 36 -19.92 -2.36 -9.31
C ASP A 36 -18.87 -3.33 -8.71
N ARG A 37 -17.62 -2.85 -8.55
CA ARG A 37 -16.57 -3.65 -7.91
C ARG A 37 -16.84 -3.90 -6.43
N ALA A 38 -17.54 -3.01 -5.75
CA ALA A 38 -17.92 -3.23 -4.36
C ALA A 38 -19.00 -4.32 -4.24
N ASP A 39 -19.93 -4.37 -5.16
CA ASP A 39 -21.01 -5.38 -5.18
C ASP A 39 -20.42 -6.77 -5.50
N ASP A 40 -19.53 -6.86 -6.50
CA ASP A 40 -18.75 -8.08 -6.78
C ASP A 40 -17.98 -8.54 -5.54
N THR A 41 -17.35 -7.60 -4.84
CA THR A 41 -16.52 -7.89 -3.67
C THR A 41 -17.34 -8.38 -2.49
N ARG A 42 -18.51 -7.78 -2.25
CA ARG A 42 -19.47 -8.24 -1.22
C ARG A 42 -19.97 -9.66 -1.52
N ALA A 43 -20.29 -9.93 -2.79
CA ALA A 43 -20.70 -11.27 -3.22
C ALA A 43 -19.58 -12.32 -3.03
N ALA A 44 -18.33 -11.95 -3.32
CA ALA A 44 -17.17 -12.82 -3.16
C ALA A 44 -16.77 -13.08 -1.70
N LEU A 45 -17.06 -12.14 -0.79
CA LEU A 45 -16.73 -12.21 0.65
C LEU A 45 -17.88 -11.69 1.53
N PRO A 46 -19.00 -12.44 1.63
CA PRO A 46 -20.20 -11.99 2.37
C PRO A 46 -19.96 -11.87 3.89
N ARG A 47 -18.86 -12.44 4.42
CA ARG A 47 -18.46 -12.32 5.83
C ARG A 47 -17.54 -11.13 6.11
N ALA A 48 -17.24 -10.29 5.12
CA ALA A 48 -16.48 -9.07 5.33
C ALA A 48 -17.25 -8.08 6.22
N GLY A 49 -16.53 -7.31 7.05
CA GLY A 49 -17.10 -6.34 7.96
C GLY A 49 -17.63 -5.07 7.27
N GLY A 50 -17.32 -4.87 5.99
CA GLY A 50 -17.77 -3.73 5.19
C GLY A 50 -16.95 -3.55 3.92
N VAL A 51 -17.35 -2.60 3.08
CA VAL A 51 -16.63 -2.17 1.88
C VAL A 51 -16.64 -0.66 1.81
N VAL A 52 -15.45 -0.04 1.74
CA VAL A 52 -15.28 1.40 1.43
C VAL A 52 -15.03 1.57 -0.06
N ILE A 53 -15.54 2.66 -0.64
CA ILE A 53 -15.57 2.86 -2.09
C ILE A 53 -14.92 4.19 -2.44
N GLY A 54 -13.96 4.18 -3.37
CA GLY A 54 -13.36 5.37 -3.94
C GLY A 54 -12.19 5.02 -4.86
N ASP A 55 -11.98 5.81 -5.89
CA ASP A 55 -10.85 5.59 -6.79
C ASP A 55 -9.59 6.25 -6.21
N LEU A 56 -8.58 5.44 -5.94
CA LEU A 56 -7.30 5.88 -5.36
C LEU A 56 -6.38 6.58 -6.37
N SER A 57 -6.80 6.73 -7.61
CA SER A 57 -6.03 7.47 -8.61
C SER A 57 -6.17 9.00 -8.49
N HIS A 58 -7.07 9.50 -7.61
CA HIS A 58 -7.27 10.93 -7.42
C HIS A 58 -7.60 11.30 -5.96
N LEU A 59 -7.24 12.53 -5.58
CA LEU A 59 -7.31 13.02 -4.20
C LEU A 59 -8.71 12.95 -3.58
N ALA A 60 -9.74 13.29 -4.36
CA ALA A 60 -11.13 13.23 -3.89
C ALA A 60 -11.56 11.79 -3.54
N GLY A 61 -11.17 10.81 -4.36
CA GLY A 61 -11.46 9.39 -4.10
C GLY A 61 -10.72 8.86 -2.88
N ILE A 62 -9.44 9.21 -2.71
CA ILE A 62 -8.66 8.85 -1.51
C ILE A 62 -9.31 9.44 -0.25
N THR A 63 -9.67 10.73 -0.30
CA THR A 63 -10.34 11.42 0.81
C THR A 63 -11.70 10.77 1.15
N GLN A 64 -12.45 10.36 0.13
CA GLN A 64 -13.72 9.66 0.30
C GLN A 64 -13.52 8.31 1.01
N VAL A 65 -12.49 7.54 0.62
CA VAL A 65 -12.13 6.28 1.29
C VAL A 65 -11.78 6.52 2.75
N ALA A 66 -10.94 7.53 3.05
CA ALA A 66 -10.58 7.87 4.42
C ALA A 66 -11.79 8.25 5.28
N LYS A 67 -12.72 9.05 4.75
CA LYS A 67 -13.97 9.42 5.44
C LYS A 67 -14.82 8.21 5.78
N GLN A 68 -15.02 7.29 4.83
CA GLN A 68 -15.76 6.05 5.05
C GLN A 68 -15.06 5.14 6.05
N ALA A 69 -13.73 5.04 5.98
CA ALA A 69 -12.93 4.26 6.92
C ALA A 69 -13.10 4.78 8.35
N ASN A 70 -12.98 6.09 8.56
CA ASN A 70 -13.17 6.71 9.88
C ASN A 70 -14.62 6.58 10.39
N ALA A 71 -15.62 6.68 9.52
CA ALA A 71 -17.03 6.46 9.88
C ALA A 71 -17.31 5.01 10.30
N ALA A 72 -16.54 4.04 9.77
CA ALA A 72 -16.61 2.66 10.23
C ALA A 72 -15.93 2.44 11.59
N GLY A 73 -15.20 3.42 12.11
CA GLY A 73 -14.45 3.41 13.38
C GLY A 73 -13.02 2.92 13.21
N ARG A 74 -12.19 3.13 14.26
CA ARG A 74 -10.76 2.86 14.26
C ARG A 74 -10.43 1.41 13.89
N PHE A 75 -9.41 1.23 13.06
CA PHE A 75 -8.82 -0.08 12.72
C PHE A 75 -7.60 -0.38 13.57
N ASP A 76 -7.37 -1.66 13.87
CA ASP A 76 -6.14 -2.12 14.50
C ASP A 76 -4.99 -2.16 13.49
N ALA A 77 -5.31 -2.44 12.22
CA ALA A 77 -4.32 -2.46 11.15
C ALA A 77 -4.90 -1.93 9.82
N VAL A 78 -4.05 -1.25 9.05
CA VAL A 78 -4.33 -0.87 7.65
C VAL A 78 -3.27 -1.49 6.75
N ILE A 79 -3.72 -2.21 5.72
CA ILE A 79 -2.86 -2.77 4.68
C ILE A 79 -3.03 -1.95 3.40
N HIS A 80 -2.02 -1.17 3.04
CA HIS A 80 -1.92 -0.45 1.78
C HIS A 80 -1.49 -1.43 0.68
N ASN A 81 -2.46 -2.20 0.15
CA ASN A 81 -2.20 -3.23 -0.85
C ASN A 81 -2.52 -2.76 -2.27
N ALA A 82 -3.32 -1.72 -2.45
CA ALA A 82 -3.62 -1.19 -3.78
C ALA A 82 -2.34 -0.77 -4.51
N GLY A 83 -2.26 -1.08 -5.81
CA GLY A 83 -1.10 -0.71 -6.60
C GLY A 83 -1.32 -0.93 -8.09
N ILE A 84 -0.60 -0.14 -8.88
CA ILE A 84 -0.45 -0.26 -10.34
C ILE A 84 0.87 -0.95 -10.63
N GLY A 85 0.88 -1.86 -11.61
CA GLY A 85 2.06 -2.63 -11.98
C GLY A 85 2.97 -1.94 -13.01
N PRO A 86 4.08 -2.60 -13.41
CA PRO A 86 5.15 -2.00 -14.22
C PRO A 86 4.84 -1.91 -15.72
N ARG A 87 3.62 -2.23 -16.17
CA ARG A 87 3.32 -2.42 -17.59
C ARG A 87 2.55 -1.26 -18.22
N GLU A 88 2.50 -0.08 -17.59
CA GLU A 88 1.92 1.09 -18.26
C GLU A 88 2.83 1.51 -19.44
N PRO A 89 2.33 1.45 -20.69
CA PRO A 89 3.18 1.69 -21.87
C PRO A 89 3.53 3.16 -22.08
N ARG A 90 2.86 4.06 -21.38
CA ARG A 90 3.06 5.51 -21.41
C ARG A 90 2.73 6.09 -20.03
N ARG A 91 3.19 7.31 -19.78
CA ARG A 91 2.72 8.08 -18.62
C ARG A 91 1.21 8.29 -18.77
N VAL A 92 0.46 7.66 -17.89
CA VAL A 92 -0.98 7.90 -17.74
C VAL A 92 -1.15 9.02 -16.73
N GLU A 93 -1.89 10.07 -17.10
CA GLU A 93 -2.18 11.18 -16.23
C GLU A 93 -3.54 11.02 -15.58
N THR A 94 -3.61 11.23 -14.28
CA THR A 94 -4.86 11.22 -13.52
C THR A 94 -5.63 12.52 -13.72
N GLN A 95 -6.87 12.60 -13.26
CA GLN A 95 -7.65 13.84 -13.31
C GLN A 95 -7.05 14.98 -12.44
N ASP A 96 -6.17 14.67 -11.49
CA ASP A 96 -5.41 15.66 -10.71
C ASP A 96 -4.08 16.06 -11.38
N GLY A 97 -3.81 15.62 -12.63
CA GLY A 97 -2.56 15.91 -13.35
C GLY A 97 -1.36 15.07 -12.91
N LEU A 98 -1.56 14.06 -12.06
CA LEU A 98 -0.48 13.25 -11.50
C LEU A 98 -0.19 12.01 -12.34
N ALA A 99 1.05 11.51 -12.29
CA ALA A 99 1.35 10.21 -12.88
C ALA A 99 0.58 9.11 -12.12
N HIS A 100 -0.21 8.29 -12.85
CA HIS A 100 -1.11 7.30 -12.28
C HIS A 100 -0.41 6.33 -11.33
N VAL A 101 0.78 5.85 -11.73
CA VAL A 101 1.59 4.96 -10.88
C VAL A 101 1.99 5.63 -9.56
N PHE A 102 2.37 6.92 -9.59
CA PHE A 102 2.70 7.66 -8.38
C PHE A 102 1.46 7.93 -7.51
N ALA A 103 0.37 8.34 -8.14
CA ALA A 103 -0.88 8.64 -7.43
C ALA A 103 -1.38 7.43 -6.63
N VAL A 104 -1.43 6.24 -7.27
CA VAL A 104 -1.97 5.03 -6.63
C VAL A 104 -0.98 4.36 -5.69
N ASN A 105 0.31 4.25 -6.09
CA ASN A 105 1.28 3.49 -5.30
C ASN A 105 1.86 4.29 -4.13
N VAL A 106 2.01 5.61 -4.27
CA VAL A 106 2.71 6.45 -3.27
C VAL A 106 1.77 7.42 -2.57
N LEU A 107 1.05 8.22 -3.36
CA LEU A 107 0.25 9.31 -2.78
C LEU A 107 -0.99 8.79 -2.04
N ALA A 108 -1.63 7.72 -2.56
CA ALA A 108 -2.79 7.13 -1.91
C ALA A 108 -2.43 6.51 -0.54
N PRO A 109 -1.40 5.65 -0.39
CA PRO A 109 -0.98 5.19 0.93
C PRO A 109 -0.52 6.31 1.85
N TYR A 110 0.17 7.35 1.34
CA TYR A 110 0.52 8.53 2.14
C TYR A 110 -0.72 9.25 2.69
N LEU A 111 -1.64 9.64 1.80
CA LEU A 111 -2.81 10.42 2.18
C LEU A 111 -3.78 9.64 3.07
N LEU A 112 -3.97 8.35 2.80
CA LEU A 112 -4.74 7.47 3.69
C LEU A 112 -4.10 7.34 5.07
N THR A 113 -2.76 7.23 5.15
CA THR A 113 -2.05 7.22 6.43
C THR A 113 -2.25 8.52 7.20
N ALA A 114 -2.27 9.67 6.50
CA ALA A 114 -2.47 10.98 7.13
C ALA A 114 -3.92 11.21 7.61
N LEU A 115 -4.92 10.65 6.90
CA LEU A 115 -6.33 10.97 7.12
C LEU A 115 -7.10 9.93 7.94
N ILE A 116 -6.70 8.65 7.92
CA ILE A 116 -7.37 7.60 8.70
C ILE A 116 -6.96 7.71 10.17
N GLU A 117 -7.91 7.49 11.09
CA GLU A 117 -7.61 7.40 12.51
C GLU A 117 -6.48 6.40 12.74
N ARG A 118 -5.41 6.87 13.42
CA ARG A 118 -4.12 6.18 13.53
C ARG A 118 -4.29 4.74 14.05
N PRO A 119 -3.94 3.71 13.25
CA PRO A 119 -4.02 2.31 13.66
C PRO A 119 -2.80 1.91 14.50
N ASP A 120 -2.80 0.72 15.07
CA ASP A 120 -1.62 0.16 15.73
C ASP A 120 -0.58 -0.35 14.74
N ARG A 121 -1.02 -0.72 13.51
CA ARG A 121 -0.16 -1.31 12.48
C ARG A 121 -0.45 -0.78 11.09
N LEU A 122 0.61 -0.53 10.35
CA LEU A 122 0.58 -0.15 8.95
C LEU A 122 1.46 -1.11 8.13
N VAL A 123 0.91 -1.64 7.06
CA VAL A 123 1.61 -2.54 6.14
C VAL A 123 1.55 -1.97 4.73
N TYR A 124 2.70 -1.73 4.12
CA TYR A 124 2.82 -1.15 2.78
C TYR A 124 3.30 -2.21 1.80
N LEU A 125 2.49 -2.51 0.78
CA LEU A 125 2.88 -3.45 -0.27
C LEU A 125 3.84 -2.81 -1.26
N SER A 126 5.09 -3.22 -1.12
CA SER A 126 6.16 -2.90 -2.05
C SER A 126 6.40 -4.08 -3.04
N SER A 127 7.59 -4.23 -3.54
CA SER A 127 8.04 -5.25 -4.48
C SER A 127 9.55 -5.44 -4.35
N GLY A 128 10.08 -6.59 -4.71
CA GLY A 128 11.52 -6.79 -4.85
C GLY A 128 12.18 -5.81 -5.84
N LEU A 129 11.40 -5.27 -6.80
CA LEU A 129 11.88 -4.26 -7.76
C LEU A 129 12.23 -2.91 -7.11
N HIS A 130 11.81 -2.63 -5.87
CA HIS A 130 12.22 -1.43 -5.14
C HIS A 130 13.75 -1.29 -5.03
N ARG A 131 14.48 -2.42 -5.08
CA ARG A 131 15.96 -2.41 -5.01
C ARG A 131 16.60 -1.67 -6.18
N GLY A 132 15.96 -1.68 -7.38
CA GLY A 132 16.38 -0.93 -8.55
C GLY A 132 15.73 0.45 -8.69
N GLY A 133 14.93 0.87 -7.72
CA GLY A 133 14.27 2.18 -7.71
C GLY A 133 15.27 3.33 -7.53
N ASN A 134 14.94 4.47 -8.14
CA ASN A 134 15.67 5.72 -7.96
C ASN A 134 14.94 6.58 -6.92
N ALA A 135 15.66 6.99 -5.88
CA ALA A 135 15.12 7.81 -4.79
C ALA A 135 15.09 9.31 -5.09
N SER A 136 15.49 9.75 -6.29
CA SER A 136 15.40 11.18 -6.66
C SER A 136 13.94 11.63 -6.70
N LEU A 137 13.68 12.75 -6.03
CA LEU A 137 12.40 13.45 -6.05
C LEU A 137 12.43 14.69 -6.95
N ASP A 138 13.39 14.77 -7.89
CA ASP A 138 13.47 15.88 -8.82
C ASP A 138 12.38 15.81 -9.91
N ASP A 139 12.02 14.59 -10.34
CA ASP A 139 10.89 14.34 -11.25
C ASP A 139 10.20 13.00 -10.93
N PRO A 140 9.58 12.83 -9.75
CA PRO A 140 8.90 11.58 -9.38
C PRO A 140 7.61 11.36 -10.18
N GLN A 141 7.11 12.41 -10.85
CA GLN A 141 5.94 12.37 -11.73
C GLN A 141 6.28 12.01 -13.17
N TRP A 142 7.57 11.85 -13.52
CA TRP A 142 7.99 11.57 -14.90
C TRP A 142 7.45 12.60 -15.92
N ALA A 143 7.39 13.86 -15.52
CA ALA A 143 6.84 14.93 -16.35
C ALA A 143 7.85 15.44 -17.38
N GLY A 144 9.15 15.47 -17.05
CA GLY A 144 10.23 16.01 -17.86
C GLY A 144 11.10 14.97 -18.55
N ARG A 145 10.99 13.70 -18.20
CA ARG A 145 11.83 12.62 -18.74
C ARG A 145 11.03 11.59 -19.57
N ARG A 146 11.74 10.85 -20.43
CA ARG A 146 11.13 9.77 -21.22
C ARG A 146 10.53 8.72 -20.28
N TRP A 147 9.27 8.35 -20.53
CA TRP A 147 8.56 7.34 -19.74
C TRP A 147 9.23 5.96 -19.84
N ASP A 148 9.44 5.36 -18.69
CA ASP A 148 9.77 3.95 -18.50
C ASP A 148 8.88 3.40 -17.39
N GLY A 149 7.87 2.59 -17.75
CA GLY A 149 6.89 2.07 -16.80
C GLY A 149 7.49 1.13 -15.76
N ALA A 150 8.54 0.37 -16.12
CA ALA A 150 9.20 -0.53 -15.18
C ALA A 150 10.01 0.26 -14.13
N GLN A 151 10.72 1.32 -14.59
CA GLN A 151 11.46 2.18 -13.66
C GLN A 151 10.52 3.02 -12.81
N ALA A 152 9.44 3.59 -13.37
CA ALA A 152 8.45 4.36 -12.62
C ALA A 152 7.78 3.50 -11.53
N TYR A 153 7.50 2.24 -11.83
CA TYR A 153 7.02 1.28 -10.83
C TYR A 153 8.08 1.01 -9.77
N SER A 154 9.33 0.74 -10.15
CA SER A 154 10.43 0.47 -9.20
C SER A 154 10.67 1.64 -8.27
N ASP A 155 10.64 2.88 -8.80
CA ASP A 155 10.73 4.12 -8.03
C ASP A 155 9.58 4.21 -7.02
N SER A 156 8.33 3.97 -7.48
CA SER A 156 7.15 4.00 -6.59
C SER A 156 7.24 2.97 -5.47
N LYS A 157 7.79 1.78 -5.75
CA LYS A 157 7.94 0.72 -4.74
C LYS A 157 9.08 0.99 -3.77
N LEU A 158 10.11 1.74 -4.17
CA LEU A 158 11.10 2.28 -3.26
C LEU A 158 10.48 3.35 -2.33
N PHE A 159 9.63 4.22 -2.87
CA PHE A 159 8.92 5.21 -2.07
C PHE A 159 7.94 4.58 -1.07
N ASP A 160 7.31 3.44 -1.40
CA ASP A 160 6.49 2.68 -0.43
C ASP A 160 7.34 2.21 0.78
N VAL A 161 8.56 1.72 0.54
CA VAL A 161 9.48 1.32 1.63
C VAL A 161 9.93 2.53 2.43
N ALA A 162 10.31 3.63 1.76
CA ALA A 162 10.73 4.86 2.41
C ALA A 162 9.60 5.46 3.26
N LEU A 163 8.35 5.44 2.76
CA LEU A 163 7.17 5.88 3.51
C LEU A 163 6.93 5.02 4.75
N ALA A 164 7.00 3.69 4.62
CA ALA A 164 6.85 2.79 5.77
C ALA A 164 7.90 3.08 6.86
N PHE A 165 9.14 3.34 6.47
CA PHE A 165 10.23 3.64 7.41
C PHE A 165 10.12 5.05 8.00
N ALA A 166 9.69 6.03 7.22
CA ALA A 166 9.40 7.38 7.71
C ALA A 166 8.31 7.38 8.77
N VAL A 167 7.21 6.63 8.54
CA VAL A 167 6.13 6.47 9.52
C VAL A 167 6.61 5.73 10.77
N ALA A 168 7.40 4.67 10.62
CA ALA A 168 7.99 3.96 11.76
C ALA A 168 8.84 4.88 12.65
N ARG A 169 9.60 5.79 12.03
CA ARG A 169 10.42 6.78 12.73
C ARG A 169 9.59 7.86 13.42
N ARG A 170 8.54 8.37 12.74
CA ARG A 170 7.69 9.46 13.25
C ARG A 170 6.66 9.00 14.28
N TRP A 171 6.18 7.77 14.16
CA TRP A 171 5.15 7.19 15.03
C TRP A 171 5.66 5.94 15.76
N PRO A 172 6.50 6.09 16.79
CA PRO A 172 7.13 4.95 17.47
C PRO A 172 6.13 3.99 18.15
N ALA A 173 4.90 4.45 18.41
CA ALA A 173 3.82 3.61 18.93
C ALA A 173 3.13 2.76 17.82
N VAL A 174 3.36 3.05 16.55
CA VAL A 174 2.78 2.35 15.40
C VAL A 174 3.80 1.42 14.77
N ARG A 175 3.43 0.17 14.54
CA ARG A 175 4.27 -0.77 13.78
C ARG A 175 4.05 -0.58 12.31
N SER A 176 4.98 0.10 11.66
CA SER A 176 4.93 0.41 10.24
C SER A 176 6.00 -0.39 9.50
N ASN A 177 5.59 -1.26 8.57
CA ASN A 177 6.50 -2.14 7.85
C ASN A 177 6.12 -2.23 6.36
N ALA A 178 7.10 -2.52 5.52
CA ALA A 178 6.89 -2.80 4.11
C ALA A 178 7.04 -4.29 3.81
N VAL A 179 6.40 -4.76 2.73
CA VAL A 179 6.42 -6.17 2.33
C VAL A 179 6.50 -6.32 0.82
N GLY A 180 7.37 -7.23 0.36
CA GLY A 180 7.37 -7.77 -0.99
C GLY A 180 6.56 -9.06 -1.03
N PRO A 181 5.49 -9.14 -1.83
CA PRO A 181 4.63 -10.34 -1.87
C PRO A 181 5.19 -11.47 -2.76
N GLY A 182 6.32 -11.25 -3.43
CA GLY A 182 6.84 -12.12 -4.46
C GLY A 182 6.32 -11.77 -5.87
N TRP A 183 6.89 -12.43 -6.87
CA TRP A 183 6.38 -12.36 -8.24
C TRP A 183 5.39 -13.50 -8.50
N VAL A 184 4.16 -13.27 -8.10
CA VAL A 184 3.08 -14.27 -8.08
C VAL A 184 2.14 -14.13 -9.28
N PRO A 185 1.53 -15.23 -9.78
CA PRO A 185 0.68 -15.26 -10.97
C PRO A 185 -0.71 -14.63 -10.73
N THR A 186 -0.72 -13.33 -10.48
CA THR A 186 -1.91 -12.47 -10.47
C THR A 186 -2.07 -11.78 -11.82
N LYS A 187 -3.16 -11.02 -12.02
CA LYS A 187 -3.33 -10.17 -13.22
C LYS A 187 -2.15 -9.21 -13.41
N MET A 188 -1.59 -8.70 -12.31
CA MET A 188 -0.41 -7.82 -12.33
C MET A 188 0.88 -8.60 -12.63
N GLY A 189 1.10 -9.74 -11.98
CA GLY A 189 2.29 -10.56 -12.19
C GLY A 189 2.35 -11.22 -13.55
N GLY A 190 1.19 -11.62 -14.07
CA GLY A 190 1.05 -12.30 -15.36
C GLY A 190 1.45 -13.78 -15.32
N PRO A 191 1.32 -14.48 -16.47
CA PRO A 191 1.49 -15.93 -16.53
C PRO A 191 2.94 -16.41 -16.37
N GLY A 192 3.91 -15.50 -16.49
CA GLY A 192 5.34 -15.81 -16.31
C GLY A 192 5.82 -15.75 -14.87
N ALA A 193 4.95 -15.39 -13.92
CA ALA A 193 5.30 -15.31 -12.51
C ALA A 193 5.58 -16.71 -11.94
N GLN A 194 6.65 -16.84 -11.15
CA GLN A 194 7.21 -18.12 -10.73
C GLN A 194 7.00 -18.41 -9.23
N ASP A 195 6.66 -17.38 -8.43
CA ASP A 195 6.48 -17.58 -7.00
C ASP A 195 5.11 -18.20 -6.68
N ASP A 196 5.02 -18.94 -5.59
CA ASP A 196 3.78 -19.57 -5.13
C ASP A 196 2.74 -18.51 -4.76
N LEU A 197 1.63 -18.48 -5.49
CA LEU A 197 0.53 -17.55 -5.26
C LEU A 197 -0.03 -17.66 -3.84
N SER A 198 -0.02 -18.85 -3.23
CA SER A 198 -0.55 -19.06 -1.89
C SER A 198 0.25 -18.35 -0.80
N LEU A 199 1.54 -18.06 -1.05
CA LEU A 199 2.43 -17.34 -0.15
C LEU A 199 2.29 -15.80 -0.28
N GLY A 200 1.83 -15.31 -1.43
CA GLY A 200 1.74 -13.87 -1.71
C GLY A 200 0.95 -13.05 -0.67
N PRO A 201 -0.21 -13.50 -0.16
CA PRO A 201 -0.98 -12.76 0.84
C PRO A 201 -0.49 -12.98 2.29
N VAL A 202 0.38 -13.98 2.54
CA VAL A 202 0.69 -14.45 3.90
C VAL A 202 1.38 -13.39 4.73
N THR A 203 2.45 -12.79 4.22
CA THR A 203 3.30 -11.87 4.99
C THR A 203 2.55 -10.58 5.36
N GLN A 204 1.75 -10.01 4.45
CA GLN A 204 0.95 -8.82 4.75
C GLN A 204 -0.10 -9.10 5.83
N ALA A 205 -0.77 -10.25 5.77
CA ALA A 205 -1.74 -10.65 6.79
C ALA A 205 -1.06 -10.91 8.14
N TRP A 206 0.08 -11.58 8.15
CA TRP A 206 0.87 -11.85 9.34
C TRP A 206 1.36 -10.56 10.01
N LEU A 207 1.92 -9.60 9.26
CA LEU A 207 2.33 -8.30 9.80
C LEU A 207 1.15 -7.52 10.39
N ALA A 208 -0.05 -7.66 9.81
CA ALA A 208 -1.23 -6.93 10.27
C ALA A 208 -1.77 -7.42 11.62
N VAL A 209 -1.70 -8.72 11.94
CA VAL A 209 -2.43 -9.26 13.11
C VAL A 209 -1.63 -10.19 14.01
N SER A 210 -0.48 -10.71 13.59
CA SER A 210 0.27 -11.72 14.34
C SER A 210 0.82 -11.16 15.66
N ARG A 211 0.87 -12.01 16.68
CA ARG A 211 1.54 -11.75 17.96
C ARG A 211 2.94 -12.36 18.01
N ASP A 212 3.39 -12.96 16.92
CA ASP A 212 4.76 -13.43 16.80
C ASP A 212 5.73 -12.26 17.04
N PRO A 213 6.73 -12.41 17.91
CA PRO A 213 7.75 -11.38 18.13
C PRO A 213 8.38 -10.86 16.84
N ALA A 214 8.56 -11.71 15.81
CA ALA A 214 9.10 -11.32 14.51
C ALA A 214 8.16 -10.40 13.70
N ALA A 215 6.84 -10.41 13.96
CA ALA A 215 5.87 -9.47 13.39
C ALA A 215 5.70 -8.19 14.22
N MET A 216 6.18 -8.19 15.47
CA MET A 216 5.98 -7.11 16.44
C MET A 216 7.07 -6.03 16.34
N VAL A 217 7.62 -5.83 15.16
CA VAL A 217 8.69 -4.87 14.85
C VAL A 217 8.16 -3.70 14.02
N SER A 218 8.96 -2.64 13.88
CA SER A 218 8.67 -1.46 13.07
C SER A 218 9.89 -1.06 12.25
N GLY A 219 9.70 -0.52 11.04
CA GLY A 219 10.78 -0.11 10.14
C GLY A 219 11.48 -1.29 9.44
N GLY A 220 10.78 -2.41 9.27
CA GLY A 220 11.26 -3.59 8.53
C GLY A 220 10.70 -3.69 7.11
N TYR A 221 11.45 -4.38 6.26
CA TYR A 221 10.97 -4.89 4.97
C TYR A 221 11.00 -6.42 5.01
N PHE A 222 9.92 -7.04 4.56
CA PHE A 222 9.73 -8.49 4.69
C PHE A 222 9.43 -9.15 3.35
N TYR A 223 9.94 -10.36 3.18
CA TYR A 223 9.59 -11.30 2.14
C TYR A 223 9.38 -12.69 2.78
N HIS A 224 8.26 -13.36 2.50
CA HIS A 224 7.90 -14.67 3.08
C HIS A 224 8.11 -14.73 4.61
N GLN A 225 7.65 -13.69 5.34
CA GLN A 225 7.76 -13.54 6.80
C GLN A 225 9.22 -13.43 7.32
N GLN A 226 10.20 -13.29 6.45
CA GLN A 226 11.59 -13.07 6.81
C GLN A 226 11.99 -11.62 6.52
N PRO A 227 12.75 -10.97 7.41
CA PRO A 227 13.31 -9.67 7.14
C PRO A 227 14.32 -9.74 6.01
N GLU A 228 14.31 -8.75 5.14
CA GLU A 228 15.27 -8.63 4.04
C GLU A 228 15.84 -7.22 3.91
N GLU A 229 17.00 -7.15 3.26
CA GLU A 229 17.65 -5.88 2.93
C GLU A 229 16.87 -5.11 1.85
N THR A 230 16.96 -3.81 1.94
CA THR A 230 16.30 -2.88 1.02
C THR A 230 17.31 -2.08 0.21
N ASN A 231 16.83 -1.32 -0.77
CA ASN A 231 17.61 -0.21 -1.30
C ASN A 231 18.00 0.73 -0.14
N PRO A 232 19.28 1.03 0.06
CA PRO A 232 19.75 1.86 1.19
C PRO A 232 19.08 3.24 1.27
N ALA A 233 18.67 3.81 0.12
CA ALA A 233 18.00 5.10 0.08
C ALA A 233 16.67 5.13 0.85
N ALA A 234 16.00 3.98 1.03
CA ALA A 234 14.79 3.92 1.83
C ALA A 234 15.03 4.22 3.32
N ARG A 235 16.25 4.00 3.81
CA ARG A 235 16.66 4.27 5.19
C ARG A 235 17.24 5.67 5.39
N ASP A 236 17.51 6.39 4.30
CA ASP A 236 18.00 7.76 4.35
C ASP A 236 16.90 8.71 4.85
N VAL A 237 17.13 9.33 6.00
CA VAL A 237 16.19 10.27 6.63
C VAL A 237 15.91 11.47 5.72
N ALA A 238 16.90 11.95 4.97
CA ALA A 238 16.71 13.07 4.06
C ALA A 238 15.78 12.69 2.89
N VAL A 239 15.91 11.48 2.36
CA VAL A 239 14.99 10.95 1.33
C VAL A 239 13.57 10.81 1.90
N GLN A 240 13.44 10.26 3.10
CA GLN A 240 12.15 10.11 3.77
C GLN A 240 11.47 11.47 3.99
N ASP A 241 12.18 12.45 4.53
CA ASP A 241 11.61 13.76 4.83
C ASP A 241 11.26 14.54 3.55
N ARG A 242 12.09 14.47 2.50
CA ARG A 242 11.75 15.02 1.18
C ARG A 242 10.51 14.37 0.58
N LEU A 243 10.36 13.04 0.68
CA LEU A 243 9.17 12.32 0.20
C LEU A 243 7.91 12.77 0.94
N LEU A 244 7.97 12.84 2.26
CA LEU A 244 6.85 13.31 3.07
C LEU A 244 6.46 14.75 2.72
N GLY A 245 7.44 15.64 2.59
CA GLY A 245 7.22 17.04 2.19
C GLY A 245 6.58 17.15 0.80
N TYR A 246 7.10 16.42 -0.18
CA TYR A 246 6.54 16.39 -1.52
C TYR A 246 5.08 15.89 -1.54
N CYS A 247 4.77 14.81 -0.81
CA CYS A 247 3.40 14.33 -0.70
C CYS A 247 2.49 15.32 0.05
N ALA A 248 2.99 16.01 1.08
CA ALA A 248 2.25 17.03 1.81
C ALA A 248 1.91 18.24 0.92
N GLU A 249 2.86 18.69 0.10
CA GLU A 249 2.63 19.78 -0.88
C GLU A 249 1.53 19.42 -1.88
N LEU A 250 1.53 18.18 -2.39
CA LEU A 250 0.53 17.73 -3.36
C LEU A 250 -0.87 17.54 -2.75
N THR A 251 -0.96 17.19 -1.47
CA THR A 251 -2.22 16.78 -0.84
C THR A 251 -2.80 17.82 0.12
N GLY A 252 -1.99 18.76 0.57
CA GLY A 252 -2.33 19.69 1.66
C GLY A 252 -2.49 19.01 3.04
N ALA A 253 -2.09 17.73 3.18
CA ALA A 253 -2.21 16.96 4.41
C ALA A 253 -0.81 16.57 4.92
N GLU A 254 -0.54 16.79 6.19
CA GLU A 254 0.70 16.38 6.84
C GLU A 254 0.48 15.12 7.69
N LEU A 255 1.52 14.29 7.82
CA LEU A 255 1.53 13.26 8.85
C LEU A 255 1.70 13.95 10.21
N GLY A 256 0.64 13.99 10.99
CA GLY A 256 0.70 14.54 12.35
C GLY A 256 1.79 13.87 13.20
N ALA A 257 2.25 14.56 14.22
CA ALA A 257 3.26 14.05 15.16
C ALA A 257 2.78 12.82 15.94
#